data_a142b27ec366fb75f753891df400b1bd
#
_entry.id   a142b27ec366fb75f753891df400b1bd
#
_cell.length_a   1.000
_cell.length_b   1.000
_cell.length_c   1.000
_cell.angle_alpha   90.00
_cell.angle_beta   90.00
_cell.angle_gamma   90.00
#
_symmetry.space_group_name_H-M   'P 1'
#
loop_
_entity.id
_entity.type
_entity.pdbx_description
1 polymer ?
#
loop_
_entity_poly.entity_id
_entity_poly.type
_entity_poly.pdbx_seq_one_letter_code
_entity_poly.pdbx_strand_id
1 'polypeptide(L)'
;IGFKKTSIIVYFLIFFSLAFLIVNVLGGAFTGARIVIGNANNHLNAPLVIAELQTVISMIGVLICAAIFGNSGYRDFQYNTHSLFFTKPIKPSDYFIARFTSSFIISLIIQAGFSLGLLFGFLMPYLDNETFGPFNFFAYLHPFMIMVIPNIFMVGSLLFTIAILTRRMLPTYMASVVLLF
;
A
#
# COMPACT_ATOMS: atom_id res chain seq x y z
N ILE A 1 18.74 -3.03 10.61
CA ILE A 1 18.39 -1.70 10.08
C ILE A 1 17.59 -1.97 8.82
N GLY A 2 16.26 -1.96 8.93
CA GLY A 2 15.32 -2.20 7.85
C GLY A 2 15.38 -1.14 6.74
N PHE A 3 14.31 -0.97 6.00
CA PHE A 3 14.14 0.14 5.08
C PHE A 3 14.63 1.42 5.75
N LYS A 4 15.50 2.17 5.07
CA LYS A 4 15.93 3.47 5.60
C LYS A 4 14.68 4.30 5.88
N LYS A 5 14.62 4.96 7.03
CA LYS A 5 13.50 5.84 7.42
C LYS A 5 13.09 6.78 6.26
N THR A 6 14.07 7.25 5.51
CA THR A 6 13.90 8.07 4.30
C THR A 6 13.10 7.37 3.20
N SER A 7 13.34 6.06 2.96
CA SER A 7 12.62 5.33 1.89
C SER A 7 11.13 5.16 2.21
N ILE A 8 10.77 4.95 3.48
CA ILE A 8 9.37 4.85 3.92
C ILE A 8 8.65 6.17 3.67
N ILE A 9 9.29 7.28 4.04
CA ILE A 9 8.74 8.63 3.83
C ILE A 9 8.56 8.91 2.33
N VAL A 10 9.54 8.53 1.51
CA VAL A 10 9.46 8.73 0.05
C VAL A 10 8.29 7.94 -0.55
N TYR A 11 8.14 6.67 -0.22
CA TYR A 11 7.01 5.87 -0.72
C TYR A 11 5.66 6.39 -0.22
N PHE A 12 5.58 6.79 1.04
CA PHE A 12 4.38 7.43 1.60
C PHE A 12 4.01 8.70 0.83
N LEU A 13 4.98 9.58 0.59
CA LEU A 13 4.77 10.83 -0.16
C LEU A 13 4.38 10.58 -1.63
N ILE A 14 4.96 9.55 -2.27
CA ILE A 14 4.58 9.18 -3.63
C ILE A 14 3.10 8.76 -3.66
N PHE A 15 2.65 7.89 -2.75
CA PHE A 15 1.27 7.44 -2.69
C PHE A 15 0.30 8.58 -2.33
N PHE A 16 0.70 9.42 -1.38
CA PHE A 16 -0.06 10.61 -1.01
C PHE A 16 -0.22 11.57 -2.19
N SER A 17 0.89 11.92 -2.86
CA SER A 17 0.87 12.84 -4.00
C SER A 17 0.09 12.27 -5.17
N LEU A 18 0.20 10.97 -5.44
CA LEU A 18 -0.54 10.30 -6.50
C LEU A 18 -2.04 10.35 -6.23
N ALA A 19 -2.48 10.06 -5.02
CA ALA A 19 -3.89 10.17 -4.63
C ALA A 19 -4.41 11.60 -4.74
N PHE A 20 -3.63 12.55 -4.21
CA PHE A 20 -3.96 13.96 -4.28
C PHE A 20 -4.12 14.45 -5.73
N LEU A 21 -3.20 14.05 -6.63
CA LEU A 21 -3.25 14.38 -8.05
C LEU A 21 -4.48 13.75 -8.74
N ILE A 22 -4.79 12.48 -8.45
CA ILE A 22 -5.97 11.81 -9.00
C ILE A 22 -7.23 12.58 -8.67
N VAL A 23 -7.42 12.97 -7.41
CA VAL A 23 -8.60 13.77 -6.99
C VAL A 23 -8.66 15.09 -7.72
N ASN A 24 -7.54 15.80 -7.87
CA ASN A 24 -7.49 17.08 -8.58
C ASN A 24 -7.82 16.92 -10.07
N VAL A 25 -7.37 15.84 -10.71
CA VAL A 25 -7.72 15.54 -12.11
C VAL A 25 -9.20 15.20 -12.24
N LEU A 26 -9.73 14.37 -11.33
CA LEU A 26 -11.16 14.00 -11.31
C LEU A 26 -12.07 15.20 -11.01
N GLY A 27 -11.62 16.08 -10.11
CA GLY A 27 -12.32 17.28 -9.70
C GLY A 27 -12.27 18.44 -10.70
N GLY A 28 -11.63 18.23 -11.88
CA GLY A 28 -11.60 19.24 -12.95
C GLY A 28 -10.64 20.41 -12.73
N ALA A 29 -9.70 20.30 -11.79
CA ALA A 29 -8.68 21.33 -11.57
C ALA A 29 -7.77 21.53 -12.81
N PHE A 30 -7.68 20.54 -13.69
CA PHE A 30 -6.93 20.63 -14.94
C PHE A 30 -7.87 20.62 -16.13
N THR A 31 -7.94 21.75 -16.85
CA THR A 31 -8.73 21.90 -18.08
C THR A 31 -8.24 20.90 -19.14
N GLY A 32 -9.13 19.98 -19.53
CA GLY A 32 -8.86 18.98 -20.58
C GLY A 32 -8.58 17.55 -20.12
N ALA A 33 -8.36 17.30 -18.84
CA ALA A 33 -8.23 15.96 -18.29
C ALA A 33 -9.55 15.57 -17.57
N ARG A 34 -10.37 14.74 -18.18
CA ARG A 34 -11.54 14.13 -17.54
C ARG A 34 -11.32 12.62 -17.47
N ILE A 35 -11.18 12.10 -16.27
CA ILE A 35 -11.21 10.66 -16.01
C ILE A 35 -12.59 10.36 -15.46
N VAL A 36 -13.38 9.54 -16.19
CA VAL A 36 -14.69 9.07 -15.73
C VAL A 36 -14.47 7.77 -14.97
N ILE A 37 -14.71 7.78 -13.67
CA ILE A 37 -14.69 6.58 -12.83
C ILE A 37 -16.12 6.33 -12.34
N GLY A 38 -16.63 5.14 -12.59
CA GLY A 38 -17.98 4.75 -12.22
C GLY A 38 -19.08 5.27 -13.16
N ASN A 39 -20.35 5.08 -12.77
CA ASN A 39 -21.50 5.58 -13.51
C ASN A 39 -21.62 7.10 -13.35
N ALA A 40 -22.00 7.78 -14.41
CA ALA A 40 -22.13 9.25 -14.52
C ALA A 40 -23.03 9.94 -13.46
N ASN A 41 -23.73 9.17 -12.64
CA ASN A 41 -24.67 9.69 -11.62
C ASN A 41 -24.10 9.63 -10.18
N ASN A 42 -22.86 9.19 -9.99
CA ASN A 42 -22.28 9.08 -8.65
C ASN A 42 -21.35 10.26 -8.36
N HIS A 43 -21.48 10.84 -7.18
CA HIS A 43 -20.52 11.83 -6.70
C HIS A 43 -19.12 11.21 -6.64
N LEU A 44 -18.08 11.97 -6.96
CA LEU A 44 -16.70 11.50 -6.99
C LEU A 44 -16.18 11.07 -5.61
N ASN A 45 -16.77 11.58 -4.53
CA ASN A 45 -16.49 11.17 -3.16
C ASN A 45 -17.47 10.10 -2.62
N ALA A 46 -18.22 9.44 -3.50
CA ALA A 46 -19.08 8.33 -3.10
C ALA A 46 -18.23 7.18 -2.53
N PRO A 47 -18.72 6.44 -1.51
CA PRO A 47 -17.98 5.34 -0.89
C PRO A 47 -17.53 4.28 -1.88
N LEU A 48 -18.31 4.02 -2.92
CA LEU A 48 -17.97 3.06 -3.97
C LEU A 48 -16.76 3.53 -4.80
N VAL A 49 -16.75 4.80 -5.22
CA VAL A 49 -15.65 5.36 -6.01
C VAL A 49 -14.35 5.37 -5.21
N ILE A 50 -14.42 5.72 -3.93
CA ILE A 50 -13.25 5.67 -3.03
C ILE A 50 -12.75 4.22 -2.87
N ALA A 51 -13.66 3.25 -2.74
CA ALA A 51 -13.31 1.84 -2.65
C ALA A 51 -12.64 1.33 -3.92
N GLU A 52 -13.16 1.69 -5.09
CA GLU A 52 -12.56 1.36 -6.40
C GLU A 52 -11.15 1.92 -6.53
N LEU A 53 -10.95 3.20 -6.20
CA LEU A 53 -9.64 3.86 -6.23
C LEU A 53 -8.65 3.19 -5.27
N GLN A 54 -9.08 2.86 -4.05
CA GLN A 54 -8.24 2.16 -3.08
C GLN A 54 -7.89 0.74 -3.54
N THR A 55 -8.80 0.06 -4.20
CA THR A 55 -8.57 -1.29 -4.73
C THR A 55 -7.55 -1.26 -5.86
N VAL A 56 -7.70 -0.36 -6.82
CA VAL A 56 -6.76 -0.23 -7.94
C VAL A 56 -5.34 0.10 -7.44
N ILE A 57 -5.22 1.02 -6.49
CA ILE A 57 -3.90 1.39 -5.98
C ILE A 57 -3.30 0.31 -5.08
N SER A 58 -4.13 -0.50 -4.41
CA SER A 58 -3.64 -1.62 -3.62
C SER A 58 -2.99 -2.69 -4.50
N MET A 59 -3.42 -2.84 -5.77
CA MET A 59 -2.74 -3.68 -6.75
C MET A 59 -1.32 -3.18 -7.03
N ILE A 60 -1.14 -1.88 -7.26
CA ILE A 60 0.21 -1.29 -7.40
C ILE A 60 1.01 -1.49 -6.10
N GLY A 61 0.33 -1.41 -4.96
CA GLY A 61 0.90 -1.68 -3.65
C GLY A 61 1.51 -3.07 -3.49
N VAL A 62 1.07 -4.07 -4.26
CA VAL A 62 1.64 -5.44 -4.27
C VAL A 62 3.14 -5.41 -4.62
N LEU A 63 3.56 -4.59 -5.58
CA LEU A 63 4.98 -4.46 -5.97
C LEU A 63 5.82 -3.87 -4.83
N ILE A 64 5.27 -2.90 -4.10
CA ILE A 64 5.94 -2.33 -2.93
C ILE A 64 5.99 -3.34 -1.79
N CYS A 65 4.91 -4.09 -1.57
CA CYS A 65 4.90 -5.21 -0.63
C CYS A 65 6.00 -6.22 -0.96
N ALA A 66 6.23 -6.55 -2.23
CA ALA A 66 7.30 -7.45 -2.64
C ALA A 66 8.68 -6.92 -2.23
N ALA A 67 8.91 -5.62 -2.39
CA ALA A 67 10.17 -5.01 -1.97
C ALA A 67 10.34 -5.02 -0.45
N ILE A 68 9.29 -4.76 0.32
CA ILE A 68 9.34 -4.66 1.79
C ILE A 68 9.44 -6.06 2.42
N PHE A 69 8.50 -6.95 2.10
CA PHE A 69 8.46 -8.31 2.67
C PHE A 69 9.59 -9.18 2.12
N GLY A 70 9.92 -9.04 0.83
CA GLY A 70 11.04 -9.73 0.21
C GLY A 70 12.36 -9.37 0.88
N ASN A 71 12.64 -8.08 1.05
CA ASN A 71 13.85 -7.62 1.73
C ASN A 71 13.89 -8.07 3.20
N SER A 72 12.75 -8.04 3.89
CA SER A 72 12.66 -8.48 5.28
C SER A 72 12.96 -9.98 5.45
N GLY A 73 12.49 -10.83 4.53
CA GLY A 73 12.73 -12.27 4.55
C GLY A 73 14.14 -12.68 4.08
N TYR A 74 14.67 -11.99 3.07
CA TYR A 74 15.94 -12.37 2.43
C TYR A 74 17.18 -11.81 3.10
N ARG A 75 17.10 -10.64 3.72
CA ARG A 75 18.22 -9.83 4.16
C ARG A 75 19.22 -10.54 5.06
N ASP A 76 18.77 -11.36 6.00
CA ASP A 76 19.66 -12.02 6.94
C ASP A 76 20.45 -13.17 6.28
N PHE A 77 19.91 -13.72 5.21
CA PHE A 77 20.63 -14.66 4.36
C PHE A 77 21.67 -13.95 3.49
N GLN A 78 21.36 -12.76 3.00
CA GLN A 78 22.29 -11.94 2.21
C GLN A 78 23.56 -11.54 2.99
N TYR A 79 23.39 -11.18 4.26
CA TYR A 79 24.51 -10.74 5.11
C TYR A 79 25.12 -11.86 5.96
N ASN A 80 24.72 -13.12 5.75
CA ASN A 80 25.16 -14.29 6.53
C ASN A 80 24.98 -14.11 8.04
N THR A 81 24.04 -13.27 8.47
CA THR A 81 23.78 -13.00 9.90
C THR A 81 22.85 -14.05 10.52
N HIS A 82 22.26 -14.92 9.72
CA HIS A 82 21.36 -15.99 10.17
C HIS A 82 22.03 -16.92 11.20
N SER A 83 23.33 -17.21 11.07
CA SER A 83 24.07 -18.04 12.00
C SER A 83 24.14 -17.43 13.41
N LEU A 84 24.24 -16.08 13.51
CA LEU A 84 24.29 -15.37 14.79
C LEU A 84 22.94 -15.39 15.52
N PHE A 85 21.83 -15.43 14.80
CA PHE A 85 20.51 -15.49 15.40
C PHE A 85 20.17 -16.90 15.89
N PHE A 86 20.60 -17.94 15.18
CA PHE A 86 20.35 -19.33 15.56
C PHE A 86 21.24 -19.85 16.70
N THR A 87 22.30 -19.13 17.05
CA THR A 87 23.14 -19.45 18.21
C THR A 87 22.60 -18.86 19.53
N LYS A 88 21.66 -17.92 19.45
CA LYS A 88 21.01 -17.34 20.65
C LYS A 88 19.76 -18.15 21.02
N PRO A 89 19.36 -18.18 22.31
CA PRO A 89 18.15 -18.90 22.77
C PRO A 89 16.87 -18.12 22.40
N ILE A 90 16.70 -17.79 21.12
CA ILE A 90 15.52 -17.11 20.59
C ILE A 90 14.74 -18.14 19.80
N LYS A 91 13.43 -18.24 20.05
CA LYS A 91 12.58 -19.13 19.25
C LYS A 91 12.50 -18.62 17.80
N PRO A 92 12.72 -19.47 16.80
CA PRO A 92 12.64 -19.08 15.39
C PRO A 92 11.29 -18.42 15.02
N SER A 93 10.20 -18.87 15.63
CA SER A 93 8.86 -18.29 15.43
C SER A 93 8.81 -16.81 15.80
N ASP A 94 9.37 -16.43 16.94
CA ASP A 94 9.32 -15.05 17.43
C ASP A 94 10.11 -14.12 16.50
N TYR A 95 11.20 -14.62 15.97
CA TYR A 95 12.00 -13.91 14.97
C TYR A 95 11.22 -13.65 13.67
N PHE A 96 10.59 -14.67 13.09
CA PHE A 96 9.83 -14.53 11.86
C PHE A 96 8.58 -13.66 12.04
N ILE A 97 7.87 -13.81 13.16
CA ILE A 97 6.70 -12.98 13.50
C ILE A 97 7.10 -11.51 13.61
N ALA A 98 8.20 -11.21 14.32
CA ALA A 98 8.66 -9.83 14.46
C ALA A 98 9.04 -9.20 13.11
N ARG A 99 9.68 -9.96 12.21
CA ARG A 99 10.03 -9.53 10.85
C ARG A 99 8.81 -9.29 9.98
N PHE A 100 7.86 -10.21 10.01
CA PHE A 100 6.61 -10.08 9.28
C PHE A 100 5.80 -8.87 9.78
N THR A 101 5.61 -8.76 11.10
CA THR A 101 4.82 -7.68 11.70
C THR A 101 5.43 -6.32 11.41
N SER A 102 6.75 -6.16 11.48
CA SER A 102 7.41 -4.90 11.13
C SER A 102 7.21 -4.52 9.65
N SER A 103 7.29 -5.50 8.75
CA SER A 103 7.04 -5.28 7.31
C SER A 103 5.58 -4.95 7.03
N PHE A 104 4.66 -5.59 7.74
CA PHE A 104 3.24 -5.35 7.65
C PHE A 104 2.88 -3.92 8.08
N ILE A 105 3.38 -3.46 9.23
CA ILE A 105 3.17 -2.09 9.72
C ILE A 105 3.74 -1.07 8.74
N ILE A 106 4.94 -1.29 8.20
CA ILE A 106 5.55 -0.38 7.21
C ILE A 106 4.67 -0.30 5.95
N SER A 107 4.20 -1.43 5.44
CA SER A 107 3.33 -1.48 4.26
C SER A 107 2.00 -0.79 4.50
N LEU A 108 1.41 -0.94 5.70
CA LEU A 108 0.18 -0.23 6.10
C LEU A 108 0.40 1.29 6.11
N ILE A 109 1.50 1.77 6.69
CA ILE A 109 1.81 3.21 6.74
C ILE A 109 1.94 3.78 5.33
N ILE A 110 2.62 3.07 4.42
CA ILE A 110 2.80 3.53 3.04
C ILE A 110 1.46 3.60 2.32
N GLN A 111 0.61 2.58 2.42
CA GLN A 111 -0.69 2.58 1.76
C GLN A 111 -1.70 3.53 2.41
N ALA A 112 -1.59 3.79 3.72
CA ALA A 112 -2.37 4.84 4.38
C ALA A 112 -2.10 6.23 3.77
N GLY A 113 -0.91 6.47 3.22
CA GLY A 113 -0.59 7.68 2.48
C GLY A 113 -1.56 7.94 1.33
N PHE A 114 -1.98 6.89 0.61
CA PHE A 114 -2.97 7.02 -0.45
C PHE A 114 -4.34 7.45 0.08
N SER A 115 -4.85 6.78 1.12
CA SER A 115 -6.15 7.12 1.72
C SER A 115 -6.17 8.55 2.28
N LEU A 116 -5.06 8.98 2.89
CA LEU A 116 -4.90 10.36 3.35
C LEU A 116 -4.82 11.34 2.17
N GLY A 117 -4.13 10.98 1.09
CA GLY A 117 -4.06 11.80 -0.11
C GLY A 117 -5.42 12.02 -0.76
N LEU A 118 -6.28 10.99 -0.82
CA LEU A 118 -7.66 11.10 -1.26
C LEU A 118 -8.45 12.06 -0.36
N LEU A 119 -8.36 11.85 0.96
CA LEU A 119 -9.08 12.65 1.94
C LEU A 119 -8.70 14.14 1.84
N PHE A 120 -7.41 14.45 1.81
CA PHE A 120 -6.95 15.83 1.66
C PHE A 120 -7.27 16.41 0.28
N GLY A 121 -7.24 15.60 -0.78
CA GLY A 121 -7.63 16.02 -2.11
C GLY A 121 -9.09 16.49 -2.15
N PHE A 122 -10.01 15.73 -1.57
CA PHE A 122 -11.44 16.08 -1.53
C PHE A 122 -11.79 17.25 -0.58
N LEU A 123 -10.88 17.65 0.31
CA LEU A 123 -11.09 18.81 1.18
C LEU A 123 -10.70 20.15 0.53
N MET A 124 -10.23 20.13 -0.73
CA MET A 124 -9.78 21.36 -1.39
C MET A 124 -10.96 22.23 -1.83
N PRO A 125 -10.95 23.56 -1.51
CA PRO A 125 -12.07 24.46 -1.71
C PRO A 125 -12.33 24.86 -3.16
N TYR A 126 -11.45 24.54 -4.10
CA TYR A 126 -11.58 24.87 -5.52
C TYR A 126 -12.27 23.78 -6.35
N LEU A 127 -12.66 22.69 -5.72
CA LEU A 127 -13.36 21.61 -6.39
C LEU A 127 -14.86 21.97 -6.54
N ASP A 128 -15.42 21.56 -7.67
CA ASP A 128 -16.81 21.89 -8.01
C ASP A 128 -17.79 21.14 -7.11
N ASN A 129 -18.59 21.87 -6.34
CA ASN A 129 -19.54 21.31 -5.38
C ASN A 129 -20.67 20.48 -6.02
N GLU A 130 -20.91 20.62 -7.32
CA GLU A 130 -21.93 19.81 -8.02
C GLU A 130 -21.47 18.35 -8.23
N THR A 131 -20.16 18.14 -8.30
CA THR A 131 -19.56 16.81 -8.52
C THR A 131 -19.24 16.06 -7.22
N PHE A 132 -19.28 16.76 -6.07
CA PHE A 132 -18.95 16.19 -4.77
C PHE A 132 -20.17 16.15 -3.84
N GLY A 133 -20.44 14.99 -3.26
CA GLY A 133 -21.44 14.83 -2.22
C GLY A 133 -20.93 15.26 -0.83
N PRO A 134 -21.78 15.15 0.21
CA PRO A 134 -21.38 15.50 1.58
C PRO A 134 -20.18 14.68 2.05
N PHE A 135 -19.30 15.33 2.79
CA PHE A 135 -18.11 14.69 3.33
C PHE A 135 -18.48 13.59 4.33
N ASN A 136 -17.97 12.38 4.11
CA ASN A 136 -18.14 11.24 5.02
C ASN A 136 -16.79 10.57 5.29
N PHE A 137 -16.26 10.76 6.48
CA PHE A 137 -14.98 10.17 6.89
C PHE A 137 -14.98 8.63 6.83
N PHE A 138 -16.09 7.98 7.18
CA PHE A 138 -16.20 6.53 7.13
C PHE A 138 -16.08 5.96 5.72
N ALA A 139 -16.40 6.74 4.68
CA ALA A 139 -16.21 6.34 3.29
C ALA A 139 -14.74 6.07 2.93
N TYR A 140 -13.79 6.67 3.65
CA TYR A 140 -12.35 6.47 3.46
C TYR A 140 -11.82 5.36 4.35
N LEU A 141 -12.27 5.31 5.61
CA LEU A 141 -11.78 4.37 6.60
C LEU A 141 -12.26 2.94 6.32
N HIS A 142 -13.53 2.77 5.96
CA HIS A 142 -14.14 1.45 5.79
C HIS A 142 -13.48 0.62 4.66
N PRO A 143 -13.28 1.13 3.43
CA PRO A 143 -12.58 0.38 2.39
C PRO A 143 -11.11 0.10 2.76
N PHE A 144 -10.45 1.03 3.45
CA PHE A 144 -9.08 0.79 3.92
C PHE A 144 -9.01 -0.40 4.88
N MET A 145 -9.93 -0.47 5.85
CA MET A 145 -9.96 -1.56 6.84
C MET A 145 -10.35 -2.91 6.21
N ILE A 146 -11.32 -2.93 5.31
CA ILE A 146 -11.89 -4.18 4.80
C ILE A 146 -11.14 -4.69 3.56
N MET A 147 -10.60 -3.80 2.72
CA MET A 147 -9.93 -4.19 1.48
C MET A 147 -8.42 -4.12 1.59
N VAL A 148 -7.86 -2.99 2.06
CA VAL A 148 -6.41 -2.76 2.02
C VAL A 148 -5.69 -3.60 3.07
N ILE A 149 -6.14 -3.62 4.31
CA ILE A 149 -5.47 -4.37 5.39
C ILE A 149 -5.43 -5.88 5.11
N PRO A 150 -6.55 -6.55 4.77
CA PRO A 150 -6.50 -7.99 4.47
C PRO A 150 -5.69 -8.30 3.22
N ASN A 151 -5.73 -7.44 2.20
CA ASN A 151 -4.93 -7.62 0.99
C ASN A 151 -3.43 -7.57 1.30
N ILE A 152 -2.96 -6.56 2.06
CA ILE A 152 -1.56 -6.48 2.49
C ILE A 152 -1.16 -7.70 3.32
N PHE A 153 -2.03 -8.18 4.19
CA PHE A 153 -1.75 -9.35 5.01
C PHE A 153 -1.61 -10.60 4.15
N MET A 154 -2.55 -10.84 3.25
CA MET A 154 -2.57 -12.01 2.38
C MET A 154 -1.37 -12.03 1.41
N VAL A 155 -1.20 -10.94 0.67
CA VAL A 155 -0.08 -10.78 -0.28
C VAL A 155 1.26 -10.79 0.44
N GLY A 156 1.35 -10.06 1.56
CA GLY A 156 2.57 -9.99 2.37
C GLY A 156 2.99 -11.36 2.92
N SER A 157 2.04 -12.18 3.40
CA SER A 157 2.34 -13.52 3.90
C SER A 157 2.88 -14.45 2.80
N LEU A 158 2.31 -14.40 1.61
CA LEU A 158 2.78 -15.16 0.45
C LEU A 158 4.18 -14.73 0.03
N LEU A 159 4.39 -13.43 -0.16
CA LEU A 159 5.67 -12.89 -0.61
C LEU A 159 6.79 -13.08 0.43
N PHE A 160 6.48 -12.95 1.72
CA PHE A 160 7.42 -13.21 2.81
C PHE A 160 7.83 -14.68 2.85
N THR A 161 6.88 -15.58 2.70
CA THR A 161 7.13 -17.03 2.65
C THR A 161 8.01 -17.40 1.47
N ILE A 162 7.72 -16.88 0.27
CA ILE A 162 8.54 -17.11 -0.92
C ILE A 162 9.97 -16.60 -0.70
N ALA A 163 10.13 -15.40 -0.10
CA ALA A 163 11.44 -14.83 0.16
C ALA A 163 12.29 -15.68 1.11
N ILE A 164 11.67 -16.25 2.16
CA ILE A 164 12.36 -17.13 3.13
C ILE A 164 12.72 -18.46 2.49
N LEU A 165 11.79 -19.08 1.76
CA LEU A 165 12.01 -20.40 1.16
C LEU A 165 13.05 -20.36 0.05
N THR A 166 12.99 -19.36 -0.82
CA THR A 166 13.91 -19.24 -1.96
C THR A 166 15.26 -18.64 -1.60
N ARG A 167 15.33 -17.91 -0.47
CA ARG A 167 16.53 -17.15 -0.03
C ARG A 167 17.05 -16.24 -1.13
N ARG A 168 16.18 -15.71 -2.01
CA ARG A 168 16.51 -14.84 -3.14
C ARG A 168 15.40 -13.82 -3.34
N MET A 169 15.74 -12.61 -3.78
CA MET A 169 14.78 -11.54 -4.06
C MET A 169 14.02 -11.75 -5.37
N LEU A 170 14.69 -12.29 -6.40
CA LEU A 170 14.12 -12.41 -7.74
C LEU A 170 12.79 -13.19 -7.77
N PRO A 171 12.68 -14.40 -7.15
CA PRO A 171 11.41 -15.13 -7.13
C PRO A 171 10.27 -14.37 -6.45
N THR A 172 10.58 -13.55 -5.44
CA THR A 172 9.58 -12.72 -4.75
C THR A 172 9.01 -11.65 -5.67
N TYR A 173 9.86 -10.98 -6.46
CA TYR A 173 9.40 -10.03 -7.47
C TYR A 173 8.62 -10.71 -8.60
N MET A 174 9.05 -11.86 -9.07
CA MET A 174 8.29 -12.64 -10.07
C MET A 174 6.92 -13.03 -9.54
N ALA A 175 6.84 -13.50 -8.29
CA ALA A 175 5.57 -13.82 -7.65
C ALA A 175 4.66 -12.61 -7.51
N SER A 176 5.19 -11.43 -7.20
CA SER A 176 4.38 -10.20 -7.13
C SER A 176 3.79 -9.80 -8.48
N VAL A 177 4.53 -10.01 -9.57
CA VAL A 177 4.01 -9.78 -10.93
C VAL A 177 2.90 -10.78 -11.26
N VAL A 178 3.07 -12.06 -10.91
CA VAL A 178 2.02 -13.10 -11.12
C VAL A 178 0.77 -12.81 -10.30
N LEU A 179 0.90 -12.23 -9.10
CA LEU A 179 -0.25 -11.85 -8.26
C LEU A 179 -1.02 -10.62 -8.78
N LEU A 180 -0.46 -9.87 -9.73
CA LEU A 180 -1.11 -8.72 -10.37
C LEU A 180 -2.04 -9.13 -11.53
N PHE A 181 -1.84 -10.32 -12.10
CA PHE A 181 -2.61 -10.86 -13.23
C PHE A 181 -3.44 -12.08 -12.82
#